data_f6ac7820a59b9f83e7b2624151f14541
#
_entry.id   f6ac7820a59b9f83e7b2624151f14541
#
_cell.length_a   1.000
_cell.length_b   1.000
_cell.length_c   1.000
_cell.angle_alpha   90.00
_cell.angle_beta   90.00
_cell.angle_gamma   90.00
#
_symmetry.space_group_name_H-M   'P 1'
#
loop_
_entity.id
_entity.type
_entity.pdbx_description
1 polymer ?
#
loop_
_entity_poly.entity_id
_entity_poly.type
_entity_poly.pdbx_seq_one_letter_code
_entity_poly.pdbx_strand_id
1 'polypeptide(L)'
;MFVDLDRPLTLLEQRLDWRTNYAQTRLGPGQDPSAWLTQVGFPSHGVMARPLNRPEGPYFKDLTHSAALREALDACRGLDSRGEVWLETDMRAHRNPTRMRSIRRLGVALVRRLSAPCPGCGALGWGVIDRQAGLPCRCCGTPTDLLAVEMWGCPSCPLQVPRARRDGLEAADPRHCPWCNP
;
A
#
# COMPACT_ATOMS: atom_id res chain seq x y z
N MET A 1 3.45 6.25 -12.31
CA MET A 1 3.16 6.43 -13.74
C MET A 1 4.23 7.32 -14.34
N PHE A 2 4.72 6.95 -15.51
CA PHE A 2 5.62 7.76 -16.34
C PHE A 2 4.91 8.03 -17.66
N VAL A 3 4.97 9.27 -18.14
CA VAL A 3 4.45 9.71 -19.43
C VAL A 3 5.57 10.44 -20.16
N ASP A 4 5.88 10.00 -21.35
CA ASP A 4 6.79 10.72 -22.25
C ASP A 4 5.90 11.61 -23.16
N LEU A 5 6.14 12.91 -23.14
CA LEU A 5 5.36 13.86 -23.92
C LEU A 5 5.83 13.96 -25.38
N ASP A 6 7.06 13.56 -25.64
CA ASP A 6 7.65 13.58 -27.00
C ASP A 6 7.39 12.28 -27.76
N ARG A 7 6.97 11.23 -27.07
CA ARG A 7 6.67 9.90 -27.61
C ARG A 7 5.34 9.40 -27.07
N PRO A 8 4.55 8.63 -27.83
CA PRO A 8 3.31 8.05 -27.32
C PRO A 8 3.58 6.89 -26.34
N LEU A 9 4.29 7.19 -25.25
CA LEU A 9 4.71 6.21 -24.25
C LEU A 9 4.14 6.55 -22.88
N THR A 10 3.32 5.65 -22.36
CA THR A 10 2.85 5.68 -20.97
C THR A 10 3.18 4.37 -20.30
N LEU A 11 3.90 4.41 -19.18
CA LEU A 11 4.19 3.25 -18.37
C LEU A 11 3.53 3.38 -17.01
N LEU A 12 2.83 2.34 -16.61
CA LEU A 12 2.17 2.24 -15.31
C LEU A 12 2.76 1.08 -14.52
N GLU A 13 3.35 1.38 -13.36
CA GLU A 13 3.71 0.36 -12.38
C GLU A 13 2.74 0.41 -11.21
N GLN A 14 2.27 -0.76 -10.80
CA GLN A 14 1.38 -0.95 -9.66
C GLN A 14 1.93 -2.02 -8.73
N ARG A 15 1.78 -1.79 -7.44
CA ARG A 15 2.15 -2.75 -6.42
C ARG A 15 1.16 -2.71 -5.27
N LEU A 16 0.60 -3.85 -4.96
CA LEU A 16 -0.11 -4.06 -3.71
C LEU A 16 0.92 -4.46 -2.63
N ASP A 17 0.97 -3.70 -1.55
CA ASP A 17 1.83 -4.01 -0.40
C ASP A 17 0.95 -4.10 0.85
N TRP A 18 0.82 -5.30 1.40
CA TRP A 18 0.03 -5.57 2.60
C TRP A 18 0.71 -5.10 3.89
N ARG A 19 1.98 -4.72 3.82
CA ARG A 19 2.72 -4.19 4.97
C ARG A 19 2.37 -2.74 5.17
N THR A 20 1.46 -2.51 6.09
CA THR A 20 1.01 -1.18 6.47
C THR A 20 1.02 -1.07 7.99
N ASN A 21 1.24 0.13 8.50
CA ASN A 21 1.01 0.46 9.90
C ASN A 21 -0.27 1.32 10.07
N TYR A 22 -1.16 1.29 9.07
CA TYR A 22 -2.45 1.97 9.21
C TYR A 22 -3.17 1.42 10.44
N ALA A 23 -3.47 2.32 11.36
CA ALA A 23 -4.22 2.01 12.57
C ALA A 23 -4.94 3.27 13.07
N GLN A 24 -6.01 3.05 13.78
CA GLN A 24 -6.79 4.10 14.42
C GLN A 24 -7.27 3.61 15.77
N THR A 25 -7.48 4.53 16.70
CA THR A 25 -8.02 4.23 18.01
C THR A 25 -8.83 5.39 18.56
N ARG A 26 -9.75 5.07 19.43
CA ARG A 26 -10.51 6.03 20.23
C ARG A 26 -9.92 6.06 21.64
N LEU A 27 -9.63 7.23 22.15
CA LEU A 27 -9.17 7.45 23.51
C LEU A 27 -10.29 8.10 24.32
N GLY A 28 -10.65 7.47 25.43
CA GLY A 28 -11.51 8.04 26.44
C GLY A 28 -10.79 9.10 27.28
N PRO A 29 -11.55 9.81 28.15
CA PRO A 29 -10.98 10.75 29.11
C PRO A 29 -9.90 10.06 29.98
N GLY A 30 -8.71 10.66 30.09
CA GLY A 30 -7.60 10.16 30.89
C GLY A 30 -6.93 8.86 30.41
N GLN A 31 -7.38 8.27 29.31
CA GLN A 31 -6.76 7.05 28.76
C GLN A 31 -5.37 7.34 28.23
N ASP A 32 -4.40 6.47 28.59
CA ASP A 32 -3.02 6.52 28.11
C ASP A 32 -2.89 5.87 26.73
N PRO A 33 -2.38 6.58 25.69
CA PRO A 33 -2.18 6.04 24.37
C PRO A 33 -0.88 5.24 24.19
N SER A 34 -0.03 5.12 25.20
CA SER A 34 1.37 4.65 25.07
C SER A 34 1.49 3.27 24.42
N ALA A 35 0.62 2.33 24.75
CA ALA A 35 0.64 0.98 24.14
C ALA A 35 0.34 1.03 22.64
N TRP A 36 -0.68 1.79 22.24
CA TRP A 36 -1.03 1.98 20.83
C TRP A 36 0.06 2.74 20.07
N LEU A 37 0.63 3.79 20.66
CA LEU A 37 1.74 4.56 20.06
C LEU A 37 2.95 3.67 19.79
N THR A 38 3.29 2.78 20.71
CA THR A 38 4.36 1.79 20.51
C THR A 38 4.04 0.85 19.34
N GLN A 39 2.82 0.33 19.28
CA GLN A 39 2.36 -0.56 18.22
C GLN A 39 2.46 0.07 16.84
N VAL A 40 2.12 1.35 16.69
CA VAL A 40 2.16 2.06 15.39
C VAL A 40 3.53 2.62 15.04
N GLY A 41 4.50 2.52 15.94
CA GLY A 41 5.88 2.95 15.72
C GLY A 41 6.13 4.45 15.93
N PHE A 42 5.30 5.13 16.76
CA PHE A 42 5.59 6.50 17.17
C PHE A 42 6.91 6.56 18.01
N PRO A 43 7.74 7.57 17.86
CA PRO A 43 7.60 8.80 17.08
C PRO A 43 8.13 8.71 15.64
N SER A 44 8.74 7.58 15.23
CA SER A 44 9.28 7.42 13.86
C SER A 44 8.18 7.48 12.79
N HIS A 45 6.98 7.01 13.13
CA HIS A 45 5.75 7.20 12.35
C HIS A 45 4.91 8.29 13.00
N GLY A 46 4.54 9.30 12.23
CA GLY A 46 3.68 10.37 12.71
C GLY A 46 2.26 9.87 13.00
N VAL A 47 1.60 10.59 13.88
CA VAL A 47 0.17 10.37 14.19
C VAL A 47 -0.62 11.66 14.01
N MET A 48 -1.93 11.53 13.93
CA MET A 48 -2.87 12.64 13.82
C MET A 48 -3.96 12.48 14.88
N ALA A 49 -4.44 13.60 15.41
CA ALA A 49 -5.47 13.62 16.44
C ALA A 49 -6.58 14.61 16.09
N ARG A 50 -7.81 14.27 16.47
CA ARG A 50 -8.96 15.18 16.42
C ARG A 50 -9.95 14.87 17.54
N PRO A 51 -10.79 15.84 17.93
CA PRO A 51 -11.93 15.56 18.81
C PRO A 51 -12.84 14.51 18.17
N LEU A 52 -13.27 13.50 18.94
CA LEU A 52 -14.05 12.40 18.40
C LEU A 52 -15.45 12.82 17.96
N ASN A 53 -16.16 13.57 18.81
CA ASN A 53 -17.56 13.94 18.62
C ASN A 53 -17.72 15.33 17.94
N ARG A 54 -16.65 15.84 17.33
CA ARG A 54 -16.64 17.11 16.59
C ARG A 54 -15.88 16.94 15.28
N PRO A 55 -16.47 16.30 14.26
CA PRO A 55 -15.78 15.95 13.02
C PRO A 55 -15.30 17.17 12.21
N GLU A 56 -15.98 18.32 12.30
CA GLU A 56 -15.57 19.61 11.74
C GLU A 56 -14.56 20.39 12.60
N GLY A 57 -14.15 19.82 13.72
CA GLY A 57 -13.17 20.41 14.63
C GLY A 57 -11.75 20.39 14.05
N PRO A 58 -10.78 20.94 14.77
CA PRO A 58 -9.41 20.98 14.34
C PRO A 58 -8.85 19.56 14.18
N TYR A 59 -8.04 19.38 13.13
CA TYR A 59 -7.33 18.15 12.85
C TYR A 59 -5.83 18.39 13.05
N PHE A 60 -5.30 17.91 14.16
CA PHE A 60 -3.89 18.04 14.51
C PHE A 60 -3.08 16.99 13.73
N LYS A 61 -2.18 17.45 12.89
CA LYS A 61 -1.33 16.64 12.03
C LYS A 61 0.14 16.84 12.40
N ASP A 62 1.04 16.04 11.79
CA ASP A 62 2.48 16.16 12.01
C ASP A 62 2.93 15.90 13.46
N LEU A 63 2.18 15.13 14.20
CA LEU A 63 2.52 14.79 15.57
C LEU A 63 3.63 13.71 15.54
N THR A 64 4.88 14.17 15.69
CA THR A 64 6.09 13.33 15.66
C THR A 64 6.93 13.47 16.93
N HIS A 65 6.44 14.26 17.91
CA HIS A 65 7.12 14.47 19.19
C HIS A 65 6.12 14.37 20.33
N SER A 66 6.54 13.79 21.46
CA SER A 66 5.67 13.56 22.62
C SER A 66 5.08 14.84 23.20
N ALA A 67 5.79 15.97 23.13
CA ALA A 67 5.27 17.25 23.61
C ALA A 67 4.08 17.73 22.74
N ALA A 68 4.28 17.80 21.41
CA ALA A 68 3.24 18.20 20.48
C ALA A 68 2.02 17.26 20.52
N LEU A 69 2.26 15.96 20.71
CA LEU A 69 1.17 15.00 20.87
C LEU A 69 0.34 15.27 22.13
N ARG A 70 1.00 15.52 23.27
CA ARG A 70 0.28 15.86 24.52
C ARG A 70 -0.57 17.12 24.35
N GLU A 71 0.01 18.19 23.82
CA GLU A 71 -0.71 19.44 23.56
C GLU A 71 -1.94 19.21 22.64
N ALA A 72 -1.78 18.43 21.59
CA ALA A 72 -2.87 18.08 20.68
C ALA A 72 -3.97 17.26 21.37
N LEU A 73 -3.59 16.28 22.20
CA LEU A 73 -4.54 15.47 22.95
C LEU A 73 -5.33 16.31 23.96
N ASP A 74 -4.65 17.22 24.67
CA ASP A 74 -5.29 18.12 25.66
C ASP A 74 -6.24 19.10 24.94
N ALA A 75 -5.83 19.66 23.81
CA ALA A 75 -6.69 20.49 22.99
C ALA A 75 -7.92 19.73 22.47
N CYS A 76 -7.74 18.51 21.97
CA CYS A 76 -8.85 17.66 21.52
C CYS A 76 -9.84 17.37 22.65
N ARG A 77 -9.35 17.02 23.84
CA ARG A 77 -10.18 16.75 25.02
C ARG A 77 -10.97 17.97 25.44
N GLY A 78 -10.36 19.15 25.40
CA GLY A 78 -11.02 20.41 25.74
C GLY A 78 -12.12 20.84 24.75
N LEU A 79 -12.03 20.40 23.51
CA LEU A 79 -12.95 20.69 22.42
C LEU A 79 -14.06 19.65 22.26
N ASP A 80 -13.85 18.45 22.74
CA ASP A 80 -14.80 17.34 22.65
C ASP A 80 -15.79 17.37 23.84
N SER A 81 -17.06 17.18 23.57
CA SER A 81 -18.12 17.25 24.61
C SER A 81 -18.00 16.13 25.67
N ARG A 82 -17.28 15.05 25.34
CA ARG A 82 -17.06 13.93 26.26
C ARG A 82 -15.57 13.73 26.60
N GLY A 83 -14.71 14.66 26.16
CA GLY A 83 -13.27 14.57 26.34
C GLY A 83 -12.62 13.40 25.57
N GLU A 84 -13.25 12.95 24.49
CA GLU A 84 -12.79 11.82 23.69
C GLU A 84 -11.96 12.26 22.49
N VAL A 85 -10.96 11.47 22.14
CA VAL A 85 -10.04 11.78 21.05
C VAL A 85 -10.02 10.63 20.05
N TRP A 86 -10.10 10.98 18.76
CA TRP A 86 -9.75 10.09 17.66
C TRP A 86 -8.28 10.24 17.35
N LEU A 87 -7.54 9.15 17.41
CA LEU A 87 -6.11 9.10 17.12
C LEU A 87 -5.88 8.11 15.98
N GLU A 88 -5.10 8.51 14.98
CA GLU A 88 -4.78 7.66 13.84
C GLU A 88 -3.34 7.86 13.36
N THR A 89 -2.82 6.88 12.63
CA THR A 89 -1.50 6.99 12.01
C THR A 89 -1.52 8.00 10.87
N ASP A 90 -0.48 8.85 10.79
CA ASP A 90 -0.29 9.76 9.67
C ASP A 90 0.22 8.98 8.45
N MET A 91 -0.67 8.77 7.49
CA MET A 91 -0.35 8.00 6.28
C MET A 91 0.31 8.83 5.17
N ARG A 92 0.63 10.10 5.40
CA ARG A 92 1.42 10.89 4.43
C ARG A 92 2.83 10.33 4.32
N ALA A 93 3.33 10.20 3.10
CA ALA A 93 4.57 9.47 2.81
C ALA A 93 5.78 9.95 3.65
N HIS A 94 5.94 11.27 3.83
CA HIS A 94 7.02 11.88 4.60
C HIS A 94 6.90 11.70 6.12
N ARG A 95 5.74 11.23 6.61
CA ARG A 95 5.48 10.94 8.02
C ARG A 95 5.36 9.46 8.32
N ASN A 96 5.47 8.62 7.27
CA ASN A 96 5.26 7.18 7.38
C ASN A 96 6.38 6.40 6.68
N PRO A 97 7.44 6.03 7.40
CA PRO A 97 8.55 5.24 6.84
C PRO A 97 8.13 3.93 6.20
N THR A 98 7.08 3.27 6.70
CA THR A 98 6.55 2.04 6.11
C THR A 98 5.97 2.31 4.73
N ARG A 99 5.14 3.34 4.59
CA ARG A 99 4.60 3.78 3.29
C ARG A 99 5.70 4.28 2.36
N MET A 100 6.68 5.03 2.87
CA MET A 100 7.81 5.51 2.07
C MET A 100 8.64 4.36 1.50
N ARG A 101 8.85 3.27 2.25
CA ARG A 101 9.52 2.07 1.73
C ARG A 101 8.76 1.44 0.55
N SER A 102 7.43 1.39 0.62
CA SER A 102 6.59 0.87 -0.47
C SER A 102 6.67 1.75 -1.71
N ILE A 103 6.59 3.07 -1.54
CA ILE A 103 6.77 4.06 -2.63
C ILE A 103 8.15 3.92 -3.27
N ARG A 104 9.21 3.83 -2.46
CA ARG A 104 10.58 3.64 -2.96
C ARG A 104 10.73 2.37 -3.79
N ARG A 105 10.14 1.25 -3.34
CA ARG A 105 10.17 -0.02 -4.10
C ARG A 105 9.44 0.11 -5.43
N LEU A 106 8.31 0.80 -5.44
CA LEU A 106 7.56 1.09 -6.66
C LEU A 106 8.36 1.97 -7.62
N GLY A 107 9.00 3.03 -7.12
CA GLY A 107 9.87 3.89 -7.91
C GLY A 107 11.04 3.12 -8.54
N VAL A 108 11.71 2.24 -7.77
CA VAL A 108 12.78 1.37 -8.30
C VAL A 108 12.26 0.43 -9.38
N ALA A 109 11.05 -0.14 -9.21
CA ALA A 109 10.44 -0.99 -10.23
C ALA A 109 10.16 -0.23 -11.52
N LEU A 110 9.63 0.99 -11.42
CA LEU A 110 9.38 1.87 -12.57
C LEU A 110 10.69 2.22 -13.31
N VAL A 111 11.75 2.61 -12.59
CA VAL A 111 13.06 2.90 -13.18
C VAL A 111 13.62 1.68 -13.91
N ARG A 112 13.55 0.49 -13.31
CA ARG A 112 13.99 -0.75 -13.95
C ARG A 112 13.23 -1.04 -15.23
N ARG A 113 11.91 -0.80 -15.23
CA ARG A 113 11.08 -0.98 -16.43
C ARG A 113 11.44 0.04 -17.51
N LEU A 114 11.63 1.31 -17.15
CA LEU A 114 12.08 2.35 -18.08
C LEU A 114 13.42 2.03 -18.76
N SER A 115 14.28 1.26 -18.09
CA SER A 115 15.60 0.84 -18.59
C SER A 115 15.60 -0.53 -19.26
N ALA A 116 14.47 -1.25 -19.29
CA ALA A 116 14.39 -2.61 -19.82
C ALA A 116 14.13 -2.59 -21.33
N PRO A 117 15.05 -3.10 -22.19
CA PRO A 117 14.84 -3.18 -23.61
C PRO A 117 13.88 -4.33 -23.97
N CYS A 118 13.05 -4.10 -24.96
CA CYS A 118 12.22 -5.14 -25.55
C CYS A 118 13.10 -6.17 -26.32
N PRO A 119 12.93 -7.47 -26.10
CA PRO A 119 13.72 -8.48 -26.80
C PRO A 119 13.42 -8.56 -28.32
N GLY A 120 12.29 -7.99 -28.78
CA GLY A 120 11.92 -7.98 -30.19
C GLY A 120 12.36 -6.75 -30.94
N CYS A 121 12.14 -5.54 -30.40
CA CYS A 121 12.42 -4.29 -31.12
C CYS A 121 13.44 -3.38 -30.43
N GLY A 122 13.98 -3.75 -29.27
CA GLY A 122 14.94 -2.93 -28.52
C GLY A 122 14.36 -1.70 -27.81
N ALA A 123 13.11 -1.34 -28.04
CA ALA A 123 12.49 -0.18 -27.38
C ALA A 123 12.42 -0.38 -25.86
N LEU A 124 12.65 0.68 -25.10
CA LEU A 124 12.59 0.67 -23.63
C LEU A 124 11.16 0.57 -23.09
N GLY A 125 11.03 0.01 -21.89
CA GLY A 125 9.72 -0.13 -21.24
C GLY A 125 9.19 -1.56 -21.20
N TRP A 126 10.00 -2.56 -21.57
CA TRP A 126 9.62 -3.97 -21.48
C TRP A 126 9.29 -4.36 -20.04
N GLY A 127 8.11 -4.94 -19.82
CA GLY A 127 7.68 -5.35 -18.49
C GLY A 127 6.26 -5.89 -18.44
N VAL A 128 5.75 -6.09 -17.23
CA VAL A 128 4.40 -6.61 -17.01
C VAL A 128 3.35 -5.62 -17.49
N ILE A 129 2.49 -6.08 -18.38
CA ILE A 129 1.36 -5.31 -18.93
C ILE A 129 0.00 -5.80 -18.40
N ASP A 130 -0.07 -7.09 -17.99
CA ASP A 130 -1.27 -7.70 -17.46
C ASP A 130 -0.93 -8.79 -16.43
N ARG A 131 -1.88 -9.09 -15.56
CA ARG A 131 -1.80 -10.14 -14.54
C ARG A 131 -3.07 -10.97 -14.60
N GLN A 132 -2.93 -12.22 -15.03
CA GLN A 132 -4.04 -13.13 -15.19
C GLN A 132 -4.16 -14.03 -13.96
N ALA A 133 -5.33 -14.00 -13.31
CA ALA A 133 -5.71 -14.92 -12.25
C ALA A 133 -5.99 -16.32 -12.86
N GLY A 134 -6.28 -17.29 -12.00
CA GLY A 134 -6.66 -18.63 -12.43
C GLY A 134 -5.66 -19.70 -12.05
N LEU A 135 -4.77 -19.46 -11.06
CA LEU A 135 -3.88 -20.50 -10.55
C LEU A 135 -4.73 -21.70 -10.09
N PRO A 136 -4.50 -22.92 -10.63
CA PRO A 136 -5.35 -24.06 -10.32
C PRO A 136 -5.22 -24.48 -8.85
N CYS A 137 -6.34 -24.86 -8.24
CA CYS A 137 -6.32 -25.45 -6.91
C CYS A 137 -5.59 -26.80 -6.93
N ARG A 138 -4.65 -27.02 -6.01
CA ARG A 138 -3.90 -28.29 -5.94
C ARG A 138 -4.75 -29.50 -5.58
N CYS A 139 -5.95 -29.30 -5.05
CA CYS A 139 -6.87 -30.38 -4.65
C CYS A 139 -7.85 -30.76 -5.78
N CYS A 140 -8.53 -29.77 -6.38
CA CYS A 140 -9.60 -30.03 -7.35
C CYS A 140 -9.36 -29.43 -8.73
N GLY A 141 -8.25 -28.72 -8.94
CA GLY A 141 -7.90 -28.09 -10.23
C GLY A 141 -8.72 -26.85 -10.58
N THR A 142 -9.74 -26.48 -9.79
CA THR A 142 -10.55 -25.29 -10.05
C THR A 142 -9.67 -24.04 -10.06
N PRO A 143 -9.82 -23.13 -11.07
CA PRO A 143 -9.12 -21.85 -11.08
C PRO A 143 -9.47 -21.01 -9.84
N THR A 144 -8.45 -20.39 -9.25
CA THR A 144 -8.60 -19.49 -8.09
C THR A 144 -8.37 -18.04 -8.50
N ASP A 145 -8.64 -17.10 -7.60
CA ASP A 145 -8.34 -15.67 -7.79
C ASP A 145 -6.82 -15.35 -7.68
N LEU A 146 -6.01 -16.36 -7.39
CA LEU A 146 -4.58 -16.17 -7.34
C LEU A 146 -3.98 -16.00 -8.75
N LEU A 147 -2.95 -15.16 -8.82
CA LEU A 147 -2.19 -14.92 -10.04
C LEU A 147 -1.67 -16.25 -10.62
N ALA A 148 -1.99 -16.54 -11.88
CA ALA A 148 -1.45 -17.67 -12.63
C ALA A 148 -0.29 -17.24 -13.54
N VAL A 149 -0.47 -16.19 -14.32
CA VAL A 149 0.46 -15.76 -15.38
C VAL A 149 0.65 -14.25 -15.35
N GLU A 150 1.91 -13.80 -15.47
CA GLU A 150 2.23 -12.41 -15.80
C GLU A 150 2.40 -12.29 -17.33
N MET A 151 1.62 -11.42 -17.96
CA MET A 151 1.83 -11.04 -19.36
C MET A 151 2.86 -9.94 -19.43
N TRP A 152 3.97 -10.20 -20.09
CA TRP A 152 5.02 -9.22 -20.37
C TRP A 152 4.87 -8.68 -21.77
N GLY A 153 4.99 -7.37 -21.95
CA GLY A 153 4.77 -6.73 -23.23
C GLY A 153 5.65 -5.51 -23.46
N CYS A 154 5.72 -5.14 -24.72
CA CYS A 154 6.41 -3.95 -25.20
C CYS A 154 5.41 -2.81 -25.40
N PRO A 155 5.74 -1.56 -24.99
CA PRO A 155 4.90 -0.42 -25.26
C PRO A 155 4.95 0.07 -26.73
N SER A 156 5.94 -0.41 -27.53
CA SER A 156 6.22 0.10 -28.88
C SER A 156 6.00 -0.92 -30.00
N CYS A 157 5.87 -2.22 -29.68
CA CYS A 157 5.58 -3.25 -30.66
C CYS A 157 4.60 -4.29 -30.08
N PRO A 158 4.00 -5.15 -30.91
CA PRO A 158 2.98 -6.11 -30.46
C PRO A 158 3.53 -7.32 -29.68
N LEU A 159 4.82 -7.37 -29.41
CA LEU A 159 5.40 -8.51 -28.70
C LEU A 159 4.85 -8.62 -27.27
N GLN A 160 4.23 -9.75 -26.99
CA GLN A 160 3.76 -10.14 -25.68
C GLN A 160 4.20 -11.56 -25.37
N VAL A 161 4.62 -11.81 -24.12
CA VAL A 161 5.11 -13.12 -23.67
C VAL A 161 4.49 -13.45 -22.32
N PRO A 162 3.78 -14.58 -22.18
CA PRO A 162 3.35 -15.07 -20.88
C PRO A 162 4.57 -15.56 -20.08
N ARG A 163 4.58 -15.22 -18.80
CA ARG A 163 5.60 -15.72 -17.86
C ARG A 163 4.93 -16.30 -16.63
N ALA A 164 5.44 -17.44 -16.20
CA ALA A 164 5.05 -18.05 -14.95
C ALA A 164 5.38 -17.12 -13.77
N ARG A 165 4.73 -17.37 -12.66
CA ARG A 165 4.97 -16.68 -11.38
C ARG A 165 6.44 -16.78 -10.99
N ARG A 166 6.96 -15.68 -10.43
CA ARG A 166 8.37 -15.61 -9.98
C ARG A 166 8.65 -16.42 -8.72
N ASP A 167 7.63 -16.73 -7.95
CA ASP A 167 7.73 -17.53 -6.73
C ASP A 167 7.67 -19.05 -7.00
N GLY A 168 7.51 -19.46 -8.26
CA GLY A 168 7.47 -20.86 -8.67
C GLY A 168 6.23 -21.62 -8.23
N LEU A 169 5.21 -20.95 -7.69
CA LEU A 169 3.97 -21.60 -7.25
C LEU A 169 3.14 -22.04 -8.47
N GLU A 170 2.95 -23.34 -8.64
CA GLU A 170 2.22 -23.94 -9.77
C GLU A 170 0.75 -24.23 -9.44
N ALA A 171 0.40 -24.37 -8.15
CA ALA A 171 -0.97 -24.63 -7.71
C ALA A 171 -1.30 -23.91 -6.39
N ALA A 172 -2.54 -23.47 -6.27
CA ALA A 172 -3.07 -22.77 -5.12
C ALA A 172 -3.38 -23.72 -3.94
N ASP A 173 -3.17 -23.25 -2.73
CA ASP A 173 -3.68 -23.94 -1.52
C ASP A 173 -5.22 -23.97 -1.57
N PRO A 174 -5.86 -25.09 -1.15
CA PRO A 174 -7.32 -25.23 -1.11
C PRO A 174 -8.05 -24.12 -0.35
N ARG A 175 -7.42 -23.48 0.63
CA ARG A 175 -7.99 -22.32 1.36
C ARG A 175 -8.32 -21.11 0.46
N HIS A 176 -7.71 -21.02 -0.72
CA HIS A 176 -7.97 -19.99 -1.73
C HIS A 176 -8.93 -20.48 -2.85
N CYS A 177 -9.45 -21.67 -2.72
CA CYS A 177 -10.31 -22.25 -3.72
C CYS A 177 -11.79 -22.03 -3.36
N PRO A 178 -12.58 -21.38 -4.23
CA PRO A 178 -13.99 -21.12 -3.95
C PRO A 178 -14.82 -22.40 -3.89
N TRP A 179 -14.30 -23.53 -4.40
CA TRP A 179 -14.97 -24.82 -4.37
C TRP A 179 -14.61 -25.65 -3.14
N CYS A 180 -13.33 -25.67 -2.75
CA CYS A 180 -12.88 -26.45 -1.59
C CYS A 180 -13.09 -25.74 -0.26
N ASN A 181 -13.21 -24.42 -0.30
CA ASN A 181 -13.40 -23.54 0.86
C ASN A 181 -14.32 -22.38 0.44
N PRO A 182 -15.64 -22.66 0.32
CA PRO A 182 -16.65 -21.71 -0.13
C PRO A 182 -16.91 -20.58 0.85
#